data_3c870d053a53d0ae5f51d987a0513b5a
#
_entry.id   3c870d053a53d0ae5f51d987a0513b5a
#
_cell.length_a   1.000
_cell.length_b   1.000
_cell.length_c   1.000
_cell.angle_alpha   90.00
_cell.angle_beta   90.00
_cell.angle_gamma   90.00
#
_symmetry.space_group_name_H-M   'P 1'
#
loop_
_entity.id
_entity.type
_entity.pdbx_description
1 polymer ?
#
loop_
_entity_poly.entity_id
_entity_poly.type
_entity_poly.pdbx_seq_one_letter_code
_entity_poly.pdbx_strand_id
1 'polypeptide(L)'
;MVAGYINYSPLSFFAGENNMTTEEIFTGISTHMIIGVMIHKELADYYDFMSLAKYEKIQSKQYISESKSLRKLNRYFITRFSKLIPESRFEIPSVIPKDIYKHKSDDLSPMDVRQAVKRTLEMWVDWETKTKKLYEESYAELISNGDIGSALYISELIKDVDEELVEAKTLLMKNQHTDFDVVKIIEDQD
;
A
#
# COMPACT_ATOMS: atom_id res chain seq x y z
N MET A 1 8.00 16.65 -16.80
CA MET A 1 6.58 16.30 -16.55
C MET A 1 6.55 15.42 -15.33
N VAL A 2 5.98 15.91 -14.24
CA VAL A 2 5.83 15.15 -12.99
C VAL A 2 4.83 14.04 -13.30
N ALA A 3 5.27 12.77 -13.23
CA ALA A 3 4.42 11.61 -13.38
C ALA A 3 3.26 11.73 -12.37
N GLY A 4 2.04 11.58 -12.87
CA GLY A 4 0.86 11.61 -12.01
C GLY A 4 0.94 10.47 -10.99
N TYR A 5 1.31 10.82 -9.77
CA TYR A 5 1.12 9.95 -8.62
C TYR A 5 -0.37 9.58 -8.53
N ILE A 6 -0.64 8.41 -8.05
CA ILE A 6 -1.99 7.92 -7.80
C ILE A 6 -2.78 9.01 -7.11
N ASN A 7 -3.69 9.64 -7.85
CA ASN A 7 -4.53 10.72 -7.32
C ASN A 7 -5.70 10.13 -6.52
N TYR A 8 -5.45 8.97 -5.88
CA TYR A 8 -6.36 8.36 -4.94
C TYR A 8 -6.15 9.03 -3.59
N SER A 9 -7.15 9.79 -3.17
CA SER A 9 -7.20 10.34 -1.82
C SER A 9 -8.16 9.47 -1.00
N PRO A 10 -7.66 8.55 -0.17
CA PRO A 10 -8.50 7.83 0.78
C PRO A 10 -9.24 8.80 1.70
N LEU A 11 -8.70 10.00 1.88
CA LEU A 11 -9.25 11.07 2.71
C LEU A 11 -10.49 11.74 2.10
N SER A 12 -10.80 11.53 0.82
CA SER A 12 -12.06 12.02 0.25
C SER A 12 -13.28 11.35 0.88
N PHE A 13 -13.11 10.19 1.53
CA PHE A 13 -14.17 9.57 2.31
C PHE A 13 -14.49 10.33 3.59
N PHE A 14 -13.53 11.08 4.16
CA PHE A 14 -13.67 11.83 5.40
C PHE A 14 -14.02 13.33 5.18
N ALA A 15 -14.21 13.78 3.94
CA ALA A 15 -14.41 15.19 3.60
C ALA A 15 -15.85 15.71 3.86
N GLY A 16 -16.72 14.93 4.51
CA GLY A 16 -18.08 15.34 4.87
C GLY A 16 -18.14 15.95 6.28
N GLU A 17 -18.99 16.97 6.47
CA GLU A 17 -19.26 17.59 7.79
C GLU A 17 -20.05 16.69 8.77
N ASN A 18 -20.43 15.48 8.37
CA ASN A 18 -21.18 14.52 9.18
C ASN A 18 -20.27 13.41 9.69
N ASN A 19 -20.43 13.04 10.97
CA ASN A 19 -19.76 11.88 11.56
C ASN A 19 -20.05 10.62 10.73
N MET A 20 -19.01 9.93 10.31
CA MET A 20 -19.13 8.68 9.56
C MET A 20 -19.65 7.56 10.48
N THR A 21 -20.50 6.73 9.95
CA THR A 21 -20.91 5.50 10.64
C THR A 21 -19.75 4.50 10.67
N THR A 22 -19.75 3.62 11.67
CA THR A 22 -18.76 2.53 11.75
C THR A 22 -18.69 1.70 10.46
N GLU A 23 -19.85 1.48 9.79
CA GLU A 23 -19.89 0.74 8.53
C GLU A 23 -19.21 1.47 7.38
N GLU A 24 -19.41 2.77 7.27
CA GLU A 24 -18.75 3.61 6.26
C GLU A 24 -17.23 3.60 6.46
N ILE A 25 -16.77 3.70 7.71
CA ILE A 25 -15.35 3.61 8.07
C ILE A 25 -14.76 2.27 7.61
N PHE A 26 -15.40 1.15 7.98
CA PHE A 26 -14.92 -0.19 7.58
C PHE A 26 -14.97 -0.41 6.07
N THR A 27 -15.97 0.15 5.38
CA THR A 27 -16.06 0.12 3.91
C THR A 27 -14.89 0.87 3.27
N GLY A 28 -14.56 2.05 3.79
CA GLY A 28 -13.41 2.85 3.35
C GLY A 28 -12.08 2.11 3.55
N ILE A 29 -11.87 1.55 4.75
CA ILE A 29 -10.66 0.76 5.07
C ILE A 29 -10.55 -0.47 4.16
N SER A 30 -11.65 -1.23 3.99
CA SER A 30 -11.65 -2.41 3.13
C SER A 30 -11.31 -2.06 1.69
N THR A 31 -11.87 -0.98 1.16
CA THR A 31 -11.55 -0.47 -0.19
C THR A 31 -10.07 -0.12 -0.32
N HIS A 32 -9.53 0.61 0.68
CA HIS A 32 -8.13 0.98 0.69
C HIS A 32 -7.21 -0.25 0.73
N MET A 33 -7.49 -1.23 1.58
CA MET A 33 -6.73 -2.48 1.65
C MET A 33 -6.76 -3.28 0.34
N ILE A 34 -7.90 -3.31 -0.37
CA ILE A 34 -7.97 -3.96 -1.69
C ILE A 34 -7.02 -3.29 -2.68
N ILE A 35 -6.98 -1.96 -2.67
CA ILE A 35 -6.04 -1.19 -3.52
C ILE A 35 -4.59 -1.50 -3.13
N GLY A 36 -4.25 -1.56 -1.83
CA GLY A 36 -2.93 -1.93 -1.34
C GLY A 36 -2.48 -3.31 -1.82
N VAL A 37 -3.36 -4.30 -1.68
CA VAL A 37 -3.12 -5.66 -2.21
C VAL A 37 -2.76 -5.61 -3.70
N MET A 38 -3.46 -4.81 -4.50
CA MET A 38 -3.18 -4.69 -5.95
C MET A 38 -1.88 -3.94 -6.22
N ILE A 39 -1.58 -2.90 -5.44
CA ILE A 39 -0.32 -2.16 -5.53
C ILE A 39 0.87 -3.10 -5.32
N HIS A 40 0.89 -3.83 -4.21
CA HIS A 40 2.00 -4.74 -3.90
C HIS A 40 2.13 -5.87 -4.90
N LYS A 41 0.99 -6.38 -5.42
CA LYS A 41 1.00 -7.35 -6.50
C LYS A 41 1.66 -6.79 -7.78
N GLU A 42 1.23 -5.60 -8.22
CA GLU A 42 1.82 -4.97 -9.42
C GLU A 42 3.30 -4.66 -9.23
N LEU A 43 3.72 -4.24 -8.04
CA LEU A 43 5.12 -4.00 -7.73
C LEU A 43 5.94 -5.29 -7.77
N ALA A 44 5.40 -6.40 -7.24
CA ALA A 44 6.05 -7.71 -7.31
C ALA A 44 6.24 -8.15 -8.77
N ASP A 45 5.17 -8.12 -9.57
CA ASP A 45 5.22 -8.45 -11.00
C ASP A 45 6.22 -7.58 -11.76
N TYR A 46 6.33 -6.30 -11.40
CA TYR A 46 7.26 -5.37 -12.03
C TYR A 46 8.72 -5.65 -11.67
N TYR A 47 8.99 -5.98 -10.40
CA TYR A 47 10.34 -6.37 -10.00
C TYR A 47 10.75 -7.72 -10.59
N ASP A 48 9.82 -8.67 -10.74
CA ASP A 48 10.07 -9.93 -11.46
C ASP A 48 10.43 -9.65 -12.94
N PHE A 49 9.67 -8.78 -13.61
CA PHE A 49 9.98 -8.34 -14.98
C PHE A 49 11.39 -7.73 -15.11
N MET A 50 11.88 -7.02 -14.09
CA MET A 50 13.22 -6.45 -14.04
C MET A 50 14.30 -7.45 -13.56
N SER A 51 13.93 -8.70 -13.26
CA SER A 51 14.82 -9.71 -12.66
C SER A 51 15.42 -9.28 -11.31
N LEU A 52 14.67 -8.52 -10.52
CA LEU A 52 15.05 -8.03 -9.18
C LEU A 52 14.38 -8.88 -8.08
N ALA A 53 14.81 -10.15 -7.98
CA ALA A 53 14.19 -11.19 -7.15
C ALA A 53 14.03 -10.81 -5.67
N LYS A 54 14.96 -10.07 -5.09
CA LYS A 54 14.87 -9.62 -3.68
C LYS A 54 13.72 -8.63 -3.47
N TYR A 55 13.57 -7.66 -4.36
CA TYR A 55 12.49 -6.68 -4.29
C TYR A 55 11.14 -7.33 -4.61
N GLU A 56 11.11 -8.23 -5.59
CA GLU A 56 9.94 -9.07 -5.88
C GLU A 56 9.49 -9.81 -4.62
N LYS A 57 10.38 -10.53 -3.95
CA LYS A 57 10.09 -11.30 -2.74
C LYS A 57 9.55 -10.42 -1.60
N ILE A 58 10.07 -9.20 -1.43
CA ILE A 58 9.59 -8.25 -0.44
C ILE A 58 8.13 -7.86 -0.76
N GLN A 59 7.86 -7.47 -2.01
CA GLN A 59 6.52 -7.04 -2.41
C GLN A 59 5.51 -8.20 -2.42
N SER A 60 5.93 -9.39 -2.80
CA SER A 60 5.11 -10.61 -2.69
C SER A 60 4.75 -10.93 -1.24
N LYS A 61 5.66 -10.73 -0.30
CA LYS A 61 5.39 -10.87 1.13
C LYS A 61 4.35 -9.85 1.60
N GLN A 62 4.47 -8.59 1.19
CA GLN A 62 3.49 -7.53 1.51
C GLN A 62 2.11 -7.86 0.92
N TYR A 63 2.04 -8.20 -0.36
CA TYR A 63 0.82 -8.66 -1.02
C TYR A 63 0.09 -9.76 -0.22
N ILE A 64 0.84 -10.78 0.25
CA ILE A 64 0.28 -11.89 1.04
C ILE A 64 -0.17 -11.40 2.42
N SER A 65 0.60 -10.54 3.08
CA SER A 65 0.29 -9.97 4.39
C SER A 65 -1.00 -9.16 4.34
N GLU A 66 -1.10 -8.22 3.41
CA GLU A 66 -2.30 -7.38 3.24
C GLU A 66 -3.55 -8.19 2.88
N SER A 67 -3.41 -9.21 1.99
CA SER A 67 -4.53 -10.11 1.67
C SER A 67 -5.06 -10.84 2.91
N LYS A 68 -4.17 -11.23 3.84
CA LYS A 68 -4.57 -11.84 5.12
C LYS A 68 -5.24 -10.83 6.05
N SER A 69 -4.72 -9.61 6.11
CA SER A 69 -5.27 -8.52 6.94
C SER A 69 -6.65 -8.10 6.45
N LEU A 70 -6.85 -7.96 5.14
CA LEU A 70 -8.16 -7.73 4.53
C LEU A 70 -9.16 -8.85 4.91
N ARG A 71 -8.73 -10.11 4.86
CA ARG A 71 -9.59 -11.23 5.27
C ARG A 71 -9.93 -11.18 6.77
N LYS A 72 -9.00 -10.78 7.63
CA LYS A 72 -9.25 -10.59 9.08
C LYS A 72 -10.26 -9.45 9.30
N LEU A 73 -10.10 -8.32 8.60
CA LEU A 73 -11.02 -7.20 8.65
C LEU A 73 -12.46 -7.64 8.31
N ASN A 74 -12.62 -8.35 7.19
CA ASN A 74 -13.93 -8.85 6.75
C ASN A 74 -14.55 -9.80 7.80
N ARG A 75 -13.76 -10.70 8.39
CA ARG A 75 -14.24 -11.60 9.44
C ARG A 75 -14.64 -10.85 10.70
N TYR A 76 -13.86 -9.87 11.13
CA TYR A 76 -14.19 -9.01 12.27
C TYR A 76 -15.54 -8.32 12.03
N PHE A 77 -15.70 -7.69 10.87
CA PHE A 77 -16.93 -6.99 10.51
C PHE A 77 -18.14 -7.93 10.50
N ILE A 78 -18.05 -9.10 9.86
CA ILE A 78 -19.12 -10.09 9.81
C ILE A 78 -19.49 -10.54 11.23
N THR A 79 -18.51 -10.84 12.06
CA THR A 79 -18.75 -11.30 13.44
C THR A 79 -19.45 -10.23 14.28
N ARG A 80 -19.06 -8.96 14.10
CA ARG A 80 -19.59 -7.85 14.90
C ARG A 80 -20.97 -7.40 14.44
N PHE A 81 -21.18 -7.30 13.14
CA PHE A 81 -22.37 -6.66 12.55
C PHE A 81 -23.34 -7.67 11.91
N SER A 82 -22.99 -8.95 11.85
CA SER A 82 -23.78 -10.02 11.19
C SER A 82 -24.15 -9.72 9.74
N LYS A 83 -23.30 -8.98 9.01
CA LYS A 83 -23.46 -8.63 7.60
C LYS A 83 -22.11 -8.51 6.89
N LEU A 84 -22.13 -8.51 5.56
CA LEU A 84 -20.94 -8.29 4.76
C LEU A 84 -20.59 -6.79 4.73
N ILE A 85 -19.30 -6.47 4.57
CA ILE A 85 -18.89 -5.11 4.23
C ILE A 85 -19.51 -4.77 2.87
N PRO A 86 -20.18 -3.62 2.73
CA PRO A 86 -20.73 -3.21 1.45
C PRO A 86 -19.65 -3.14 0.37
N GLU A 87 -19.97 -3.63 -0.82
CA GLU A 87 -19.07 -3.49 -1.96
C GLU A 87 -18.98 -2.03 -2.38
N SER A 88 -17.78 -1.49 -2.43
CA SER A 88 -17.53 -0.19 -3.04
C SER A 88 -17.10 -0.37 -4.49
N ARG A 89 -17.66 0.46 -5.37
CA ARG A 89 -17.19 0.57 -6.76
C ARG A 89 -15.99 1.49 -6.78
N PHE A 90 -14.84 0.97 -7.16
CA PHE A 90 -13.62 1.76 -7.32
C PHE A 90 -12.89 1.31 -8.59
N GLU A 91 -12.19 2.26 -9.19
CA GLU A 91 -11.22 1.96 -10.24
C GLU A 91 -9.89 1.67 -9.56
N ILE A 92 -9.29 0.53 -9.88
CA ILE A 92 -7.92 0.22 -9.43
C ILE A 92 -6.98 1.05 -10.30
N PRO A 93 -6.27 2.03 -9.72
CA PRO A 93 -5.30 2.79 -10.50
C PRO A 93 -4.15 1.86 -10.91
N SER A 94 -3.72 1.93 -12.16
CA SER A 94 -2.44 1.31 -12.54
C SER A 94 -1.32 2.01 -11.78
N VAL A 95 -0.61 1.24 -10.98
CA VAL A 95 0.46 1.75 -10.12
C VAL A 95 1.70 2.03 -10.93
N ILE A 96 1.93 1.21 -11.95
CA ILE A 96 3.12 1.28 -12.78
C ILE A 96 2.86 2.16 -13.99
N PRO A 97 3.71 3.18 -14.22
CA PRO A 97 3.58 4.03 -15.41
C PRO A 97 3.57 3.20 -16.69
N LYS A 98 2.59 3.41 -17.56
CA LYS A 98 2.40 2.63 -18.80
C LYS A 98 3.58 2.68 -19.77
N ASP A 99 4.44 3.69 -19.68
CA ASP A 99 5.65 3.82 -20.45
C ASP A 99 6.74 2.81 -20.06
N ILE A 100 6.72 2.31 -18.84
CA ILE A 100 7.65 1.28 -18.35
C ILE A 100 7.36 -0.08 -18.97
N TYR A 101 6.10 -0.42 -19.23
CA TYR A 101 5.70 -1.67 -19.90
C TYR A 101 6.11 -1.76 -21.40
N LYS A 102 6.67 -0.72 -21.97
CA LYS A 102 7.09 -0.72 -23.38
C LYS A 102 8.41 -1.41 -23.65
N HIS A 103 9.19 -1.66 -22.59
CA HIS A 103 10.51 -2.27 -22.70
C HIS A 103 10.43 -3.77 -22.41
N LYS A 104 11.13 -4.57 -23.24
CA LYS A 104 11.45 -5.94 -22.88
C LYS A 104 12.52 -5.90 -21.78
N SER A 105 12.55 -6.91 -20.91
CA SER A 105 13.54 -6.96 -19.81
C SER A 105 14.98 -6.77 -20.29
N ASP A 106 15.30 -7.34 -21.47
CA ASP A 106 16.63 -7.27 -22.09
C ASP A 106 16.98 -5.86 -22.64
N ASP A 107 15.99 -4.99 -22.80
CA ASP A 107 16.16 -3.63 -23.33
C ASP A 107 16.27 -2.57 -22.22
N LEU A 108 16.18 -2.97 -20.94
CA LEU A 108 16.28 -2.03 -19.82
C LEU A 108 17.72 -1.57 -19.62
N SER A 109 17.92 -0.25 -19.75
CA SER A 109 19.21 0.33 -19.40
C SER A 109 19.41 0.37 -17.86
N PRO A 110 20.66 0.43 -17.37
CA PRO A 110 20.92 0.66 -15.95
C PRO A 110 20.22 1.89 -15.39
N MET A 111 20.04 2.94 -16.20
CA MET A 111 19.32 4.14 -15.80
C MET A 111 17.82 3.87 -15.59
N ASP A 112 17.21 3.02 -16.43
CA ASP A 112 15.79 2.64 -16.30
C ASP A 112 15.57 1.85 -15.01
N VAL A 113 16.45 0.88 -14.70
CA VAL A 113 16.42 0.11 -13.45
C VAL A 113 16.54 1.04 -12.24
N ARG A 114 17.52 1.95 -12.26
CA ARG A 114 17.73 2.94 -11.19
C ARG A 114 16.48 3.78 -10.94
N GLN A 115 15.91 4.36 -12.00
CA GLN A 115 14.71 5.19 -11.87
C GLN A 115 13.48 4.39 -11.42
N ALA A 116 13.35 3.19 -11.90
CA ALA A 116 12.27 2.29 -11.53
C ALA A 116 12.31 1.94 -10.04
N VAL A 117 13.45 1.48 -9.53
CA VAL A 117 13.63 1.15 -8.10
C VAL A 117 13.39 2.38 -7.23
N LYS A 118 13.94 3.55 -7.61
CA LYS A 118 13.71 4.80 -6.88
C LYS A 118 12.22 5.12 -6.77
N ARG A 119 11.52 5.18 -7.91
CA ARG A 119 10.10 5.57 -7.95
C ARG A 119 9.20 4.60 -7.21
N THR A 120 9.45 3.30 -7.34
CA THR A 120 8.63 2.27 -6.68
C THR A 120 8.82 2.27 -5.17
N LEU A 121 10.03 2.50 -4.66
CA LEU A 121 10.28 2.64 -3.23
C LEU A 121 9.68 3.94 -2.66
N GLU A 122 9.80 5.07 -3.36
CA GLU A 122 9.16 6.33 -2.98
C GLU A 122 7.63 6.17 -2.94
N MET A 123 7.04 5.47 -3.91
CA MET A 123 5.62 5.19 -3.98
C MET A 123 5.16 4.28 -2.83
N TRP A 124 5.93 3.25 -2.48
CA TRP A 124 5.61 2.39 -1.34
C TRP A 124 5.59 3.18 -0.03
N VAL A 125 6.61 4.00 0.23
CA VAL A 125 6.63 4.88 1.43
C VAL A 125 5.44 5.85 1.46
N ASP A 126 5.06 6.43 0.32
CA ASP A 126 3.90 7.32 0.22
C ASP A 126 2.59 6.56 0.50
N TRP A 127 2.45 5.34 -0.03
CA TRP A 127 1.31 4.48 0.21
C TRP A 127 1.14 4.15 1.70
N GLU A 128 2.18 3.63 2.35
CA GLU A 128 2.11 3.29 3.78
C GLU A 128 1.87 4.52 4.67
N THR A 129 2.40 5.68 4.26
CA THR A 129 2.12 6.94 4.97
C THR A 129 0.63 7.31 4.89
N LYS A 130 0.02 7.14 3.72
CA LYS A 130 -1.43 7.39 3.52
C LYS A 130 -2.29 6.35 4.24
N THR A 131 -1.86 5.09 4.25
CA THR A 131 -2.52 3.98 4.96
C THR A 131 -2.54 4.26 6.46
N LYS A 132 -1.39 4.62 7.03
CA LYS A 132 -1.29 4.99 8.45
C LYS A 132 -2.24 6.13 8.79
N LYS A 133 -2.22 7.20 8.01
CA LYS A 133 -3.09 8.36 8.24
C LYS A 133 -4.57 7.99 8.19
N LEU A 134 -4.98 7.17 7.22
CA LEU A 134 -6.35 6.66 7.12
C LEU A 134 -6.76 5.91 8.40
N TYR A 135 -5.90 5.02 8.90
CA TYR A 135 -6.20 4.23 10.11
C TYR A 135 -6.26 5.11 11.36
N GLU A 136 -5.35 6.08 11.51
CA GLU A 136 -5.36 7.04 12.63
C GLU A 136 -6.64 7.89 12.65
N GLU A 137 -7.08 8.39 11.50
CA GLU A 137 -8.33 9.15 11.36
C GLU A 137 -9.55 8.26 11.63
N SER A 138 -9.56 7.04 11.11
CA SER A 138 -10.60 6.04 11.39
C SER A 138 -10.69 5.70 12.87
N TYR A 139 -9.55 5.53 13.54
CA TYR A 139 -9.49 5.31 14.99
C TYR A 139 -10.13 6.46 15.77
N ALA A 140 -9.74 7.69 15.45
CA ALA A 140 -10.25 8.89 16.11
C ALA A 140 -11.79 9.03 15.95
N GLU A 141 -12.29 8.76 14.74
CA GLU A 141 -13.72 8.81 14.44
C GLU A 141 -14.51 7.72 15.21
N LEU A 142 -13.98 6.49 15.27
CA LEU A 142 -14.60 5.40 16.03
C LEU A 142 -14.65 5.71 17.53
N ILE A 143 -13.60 6.32 18.10
CA ILE A 143 -13.59 6.80 19.48
C ILE A 143 -14.67 7.86 19.68
N SER A 144 -14.76 8.83 18.77
CA SER A 144 -15.79 9.90 18.81
C SER A 144 -17.22 9.32 18.77
N ASN A 145 -17.42 8.26 17.99
CA ASN A 145 -18.70 7.55 17.89
C ASN A 145 -18.99 6.63 19.08
N GLY A 146 -18.07 6.51 20.05
CA GLY A 146 -18.20 5.61 21.20
C GLY A 146 -17.98 4.11 20.87
N ASP A 147 -17.53 3.79 19.66
CA ASP A 147 -17.26 2.40 19.24
C ASP A 147 -15.83 1.96 19.60
N ILE A 148 -15.59 1.82 20.92
CA ILE A 148 -14.29 1.45 21.48
C ILE A 148 -13.80 0.09 20.94
N GLY A 149 -14.72 -0.87 20.71
CA GLY A 149 -14.34 -2.20 20.23
C GLY A 149 -13.76 -2.16 18.81
N SER A 150 -14.37 -1.39 17.91
CA SER A 150 -13.85 -1.19 16.56
C SER A 150 -12.56 -0.35 16.56
N ALA A 151 -12.48 0.67 17.41
CA ALA A 151 -11.26 1.47 17.55
C ALA A 151 -10.06 0.60 18.00
N LEU A 152 -10.25 -0.28 18.97
CA LEU A 152 -9.19 -1.22 19.40
C LEU A 152 -8.74 -2.14 18.27
N TYR A 153 -9.66 -2.62 17.42
CA TYR A 153 -9.30 -3.38 16.24
C TYR A 153 -8.45 -2.56 15.25
N ILE A 154 -8.83 -1.32 14.99
CA ILE A 154 -8.05 -0.42 14.09
C ILE A 154 -6.69 -0.09 14.70
N SER A 155 -6.56 -0.01 16.03
CA SER A 155 -5.25 0.22 16.66
C SER A 155 -4.23 -0.90 16.39
N GLU A 156 -4.66 -2.13 16.17
CA GLU A 156 -3.76 -3.22 15.73
C GLU A 156 -3.30 -3.02 14.29
N LEU A 157 -4.19 -2.54 13.39
CA LEU A 157 -3.79 -2.21 12.02
C LEU A 157 -2.78 -1.05 11.96
N ILE A 158 -2.89 -0.07 12.88
CA ILE A 158 -1.91 1.03 12.99
C ILE A 158 -0.53 0.49 13.35
N LYS A 159 -0.43 -0.51 14.23
CA LYS A 159 0.85 -1.13 14.58
C LYS A 159 1.45 -1.88 13.38
N ASP A 160 0.63 -2.65 12.67
CA ASP A 160 1.07 -3.41 11.51
C ASP A 160 1.62 -2.45 10.43
N VAL A 161 0.92 -1.36 10.12
CA VAL A 161 1.38 -0.38 9.10
C VAL A 161 2.60 0.43 9.58
N ASP A 162 2.78 0.65 10.87
CA ASP A 162 4.00 1.28 11.40
C ASP A 162 5.24 0.42 11.13
N GLU A 163 5.14 -0.91 11.26
CA GLU A 163 6.23 -1.84 10.95
C GLU A 163 6.53 -1.84 9.45
N GLU A 164 5.50 -1.88 8.60
CA GLU A 164 5.61 -1.83 7.14
C GLU A 164 6.23 -0.52 6.65
N LEU A 165 5.83 0.61 7.22
CA LEU A 165 6.39 1.93 6.92
C LEU A 165 7.87 2.04 7.32
N VAL A 166 8.27 1.43 8.42
CA VAL A 166 9.69 1.36 8.83
C VAL A 166 10.49 0.52 7.84
N GLU A 167 9.97 -0.63 7.39
CA GLU A 167 10.60 -1.49 6.38
C GLU A 167 10.78 -0.72 5.06
N ALA A 168 9.72 -0.08 4.55
CA ALA A 168 9.75 0.71 3.33
C ALA A 168 10.77 1.86 3.38
N LYS A 169 10.76 2.65 4.46
CA LYS A 169 11.70 3.76 4.67
C LYS A 169 13.13 3.27 4.77
N THR A 170 13.38 2.17 5.49
CA THR A 170 14.72 1.60 5.65
C THR A 170 15.29 1.16 4.29
N LEU A 171 14.48 0.50 3.46
CA LEU A 171 14.91 0.08 2.13
C LEU A 171 15.16 1.27 1.21
N LEU A 172 14.30 2.28 1.24
CA LEU A 172 14.50 3.53 0.49
C LEU A 172 15.80 4.22 0.91
N MET A 173 16.04 4.41 2.21
CA MET A 173 17.26 5.04 2.74
C MET A 173 18.52 4.26 2.36
N LYS A 174 18.49 2.93 2.44
CA LYS A 174 19.61 2.07 2.01
C LYS A 174 20.00 2.34 0.56
N ASN A 175 19.02 2.42 -0.33
CA ASN A 175 19.25 2.71 -1.75
C ASN A 175 19.69 4.16 -1.99
N GLN A 176 19.16 5.12 -1.23
CA GLN A 176 19.60 6.53 -1.30
C GLN A 176 21.07 6.69 -0.91
N HIS A 177 21.54 5.99 0.13
CA HIS A 177 22.96 6.03 0.56
C HIS A 177 23.92 5.51 -0.51
N THR A 178 23.47 4.67 -1.40
CA THR A 178 24.25 4.18 -2.54
C THR A 178 23.96 4.91 -3.84
N ASP A 179 23.20 6.01 -3.77
CA ASP A 179 22.68 6.76 -4.91
C ASP A 179 21.97 5.85 -5.94
N PHE A 180 21.25 4.84 -5.47
CA PHE A 180 20.59 3.83 -6.30
C PHE A 180 21.56 3.19 -7.30
N ASP A 181 22.75 2.82 -6.84
CA ASP A 181 23.77 2.15 -7.65
C ASP A 181 23.23 0.82 -8.18
N VAL A 182 23.10 0.72 -9.48
CA VAL A 182 22.48 -0.44 -10.16
C VAL A 182 23.31 -1.71 -9.92
N VAL A 183 24.64 -1.62 -9.86
CA VAL A 183 25.49 -2.78 -9.57
C VAL A 183 25.16 -3.32 -8.18
N LYS A 184 25.06 -2.46 -7.17
CA LYS A 184 24.66 -2.86 -5.82
C LYS A 184 23.23 -3.36 -5.74
N ILE A 185 22.30 -2.74 -6.50
CA ILE A 185 20.92 -3.22 -6.59
C ILE A 185 20.89 -4.65 -7.12
N ILE A 186 21.68 -4.96 -8.15
CA ILE A 186 21.73 -6.29 -8.75
C ILE A 186 22.49 -7.29 -7.86
N GLU A 187 23.64 -6.90 -7.29
CA GLU A 187 24.42 -7.76 -6.38
C GLU A 187 23.68 -8.09 -5.07
N ASP A 188 22.80 -7.23 -4.62
CA ASP A 188 22.01 -7.40 -3.39
C ASP A 188 20.82 -8.38 -3.57
N GLN A 189 20.73 -9.07 -4.73
CA GLN A 189 19.67 -10.06 -5.01
C GLN A 189 19.93 -11.44 -4.38
N ASP A 190 21.17 -11.73 -3.97
CA ASP A 190 21.55 -12.94 -3.26
C ASP A 190 21.26 -12.78 -1.74
#